data_5d55d3dd5bfb939e0371f86296df9278
#
_entry.id   5d55d3dd5bfb939e0371f86296df9278
#
_cell.length_a   1.000
_cell.length_b   1.000
_cell.length_c   1.000
_cell.angle_alpha   90.00
_cell.angle_beta   90.00
_cell.angle_gamma   90.00
#
_symmetry.space_group_name_H-M   'P 1'
#
loop_
_entity.id
_entity.type
_entity.pdbx_description
1 polymer ?
#
loop_
_entity_poly.entity_id
_entity_poly.type
_entity_poly.pdbx_seq_one_letter_code
_entity_poly.pdbx_strand_id
1 'polypeptide(L)'
;GNNIKTVDYLGFSDAYGEGWWNEFSKIAEARKIQLVGSERFNRTDTSVTGQVLKILAAKPDAVLIGGAGTPAALPQKALKEKGFKGQIYQTHGVANNDFLRVCGKDCEGTFLPSGPMLVAAQLPNDNPVKKSANDYVNKYEAANGKGSVSAFGGYAWDAGLLLANAVPAALKKAQPGTKEFRKALGSSGK
;
A
#
# COMPACT_ATOMS: atom_id res chain seq x y z
N GLY A 1 15.43 11.09 7.46
CA GLY A 1 15.47 9.85 7.31
C GLY A 1 16.46 8.94 8.00
N ASN A 2 16.40 7.68 7.64
CA ASN A 2 17.17 6.60 8.27
C ASN A 2 18.57 6.42 7.69
N ASN A 3 19.14 7.45 7.06
CA ASN A 3 20.45 7.43 6.41
C ASN A 3 20.66 6.31 5.37
N ILE A 4 19.59 5.92 4.67
CA ILE A 4 19.60 4.90 3.61
C ILE A 4 20.26 5.49 2.35
N LYS A 5 21.28 4.82 1.84
CA LYS A 5 22.02 5.20 0.62
C LYS A 5 21.82 4.19 -0.51
N THR A 6 21.72 2.91 -0.16
CA THR A 6 21.58 1.81 -1.09
C THR A 6 20.28 1.05 -0.86
N VAL A 7 19.53 0.76 -1.91
CA VAL A 7 18.27 0.01 -1.84
C VAL A 7 18.24 -1.07 -2.89
N ASP A 8 17.78 -2.24 -2.51
CA ASP A 8 17.38 -3.30 -3.43
C ASP A 8 15.86 -3.36 -3.55
N TYR A 9 15.37 -3.79 -4.68
CA TYR A 9 13.94 -3.94 -4.93
C TYR A 9 13.58 -5.42 -5.11
N LEU A 10 12.51 -5.88 -4.45
CA LEU A 10 11.96 -7.21 -4.64
C LEU A 10 10.44 -7.10 -4.81
N GLY A 11 9.95 -7.16 -6.03
CA GLY A 11 8.55 -6.92 -6.35
C GLY A 11 7.87 -8.05 -7.11
N PHE A 12 6.52 -7.97 -7.16
CA PHE A 12 5.76 -8.85 -8.04
C PHE A 12 6.20 -8.69 -9.49
N SER A 13 6.16 -9.80 -10.24
CA SER A 13 6.42 -9.85 -11.69
C SER A 13 5.23 -9.41 -12.55
N ASP A 14 4.24 -8.74 -11.96
CA ASP A 14 3.03 -8.26 -12.63
C ASP A 14 3.00 -6.72 -12.72
N ALA A 15 1.92 -6.17 -13.30
CA ALA A 15 1.74 -4.73 -13.48
C ALA A 15 1.82 -3.93 -12.17
N TYR A 16 1.47 -4.53 -11.01
CA TYR A 16 1.58 -3.88 -9.72
C TYR A 16 3.04 -3.70 -9.32
N GLY A 17 3.83 -4.77 -9.34
CA GLY A 17 5.25 -4.71 -9.01
C GLY A 17 6.04 -3.86 -10.00
N GLU A 18 5.78 -4.00 -11.31
CA GLU A 18 6.45 -3.18 -12.31
C GLU A 18 6.09 -1.69 -12.19
N GLY A 19 4.84 -1.37 -11.85
CA GLY A 19 4.42 0.01 -11.59
C GLY A 19 5.20 0.64 -10.42
N TRP A 20 5.35 -0.10 -9.33
CA TRP A 20 6.17 0.34 -8.19
C TRP A 20 7.64 0.52 -8.56
N TRP A 21 8.21 -0.43 -9.29
CA TRP A 21 9.60 -0.32 -9.76
C TRP A 21 9.83 0.92 -10.62
N ASN A 22 8.96 1.12 -11.61
CA ASN A 22 9.07 2.22 -12.55
C ASN A 22 9.01 3.61 -11.87
N GLU A 23 8.15 3.77 -10.87
CA GLU A 23 8.06 5.05 -10.15
C GLU A 23 9.15 5.19 -9.10
N PHE A 24 9.45 4.12 -8.37
CA PHE A 24 10.49 4.13 -7.35
C PHE A 24 11.87 4.40 -7.93
N SER A 25 12.23 3.80 -9.07
CA SER A 25 13.53 4.00 -9.71
C SER A 25 13.77 5.46 -10.11
N LYS A 26 12.76 6.15 -10.64
CA LYS A 26 12.82 7.59 -10.94
C LYS A 26 13.06 8.44 -9.68
N ILE A 27 12.35 8.12 -8.60
CA ILE A 27 12.48 8.84 -7.32
C ILE A 27 13.85 8.56 -6.70
N ALA A 28 14.33 7.32 -6.75
CA ALA A 28 15.64 6.93 -6.25
C ALA A 28 16.75 7.71 -6.97
N GLU A 29 16.70 7.79 -8.29
CA GLU A 29 17.63 8.59 -9.10
C GLU A 29 17.59 10.07 -8.69
N ALA A 30 16.41 10.68 -8.64
CA ALA A 30 16.22 12.09 -8.27
C ALA A 30 16.71 12.39 -6.84
N ARG A 31 16.66 11.40 -5.94
CA ARG A 31 17.09 11.51 -4.54
C ARG A 31 18.51 11.01 -4.30
N LYS A 32 19.22 10.60 -5.35
CA LYS A 32 20.58 10.03 -5.30
C LYS A 32 20.68 8.80 -4.37
N ILE A 33 19.62 7.98 -4.37
CA ILE A 33 19.59 6.68 -3.72
C ILE A 33 20.11 5.66 -4.76
N GLN A 34 21.15 4.92 -4.42
CA GLN A 34 21.72 3.91 -5.31
C GLN A 34 20.84 2.65 -5.28
N LEU A 35 20.33 2.24 -6.44
CA LEU A 35 19.67 0.95 -6.62
C LEU A 35 20.74 -0.11 -6.91
N VAL A 36 20.82 -1.13 -6.06
CA VAL A 36 21.86 -2.18 -6.14
C VAL A 36 21.34 -3.50 -6.68
N GLY A 37 20.02 -3.63 -6.81
CA GLY A 37 19.36 -4.80 -7.39
C GLY A 37 17.88 -4.57 -7.65
N SER A 38 17.28 -5.47 -8.45
CA SER A 38 15.87 -5.44 -8.79
C SER A 38 15.39 -6.84 -9.15
N GLU A 39 14.89 -7.55 -8.16
CA GLU A 39 14.41 -8.92 -8.29
C GLU A 39 12.89 -8.99 -8.40
N ARG A 40 12.39 -10.12 -8.92
CA ARG A 40 10.95 -10.36 -9.10
C ARG A 40 10.53 -11.70 -8.50
N PHE A 41 9.28 -11.76 -8.09
CA PHE A 41 8.62 -13.00 -7.67
C PHE A 41 7.13 -12.99 -8.07
N ASN A 42 6.52 -14.18 -8.14
CA ASN A 42 5.11 -14.31 -8.48
C ASN A 42 4.26 -14.35 -7.20
N ARG A 43 2.99 -13.96 -7.31
CA ARG A 43 2.03 -14.02 -6.17
C ARG A 43 1.84 -15.43 -5.63
N THR A 44 2.08 -16.45 -6.44
CA THR A 44 1.92 -17.87 -6.12
C THR A 44 3.22 -18.57 -5.75
N ASP A 45 4.34 -17.86 -5.74
CA ASP A 45 5.62 -18.45 -5.36
C ASP A 45 5.59 -18.88 -3.89
N THR A 46 6.17 -20.03 -3.61
CA THR A 46 6.32 -20.56 -2.26
C THR A 46 7.76 -20.39 -1.71
N SER A 47 8.68 -19.94 -2.56
CA SER A 47 10.07 -19.65 -2.20
C SER A 47 10.61 -18.48 -3.01
N VAL A 48 11.41 -17.66 -2.36
CA VAL A 48 12.17 -16.53 -2.95
C VAL A 48 13.65 -16.60 -2.57
N THR A 49 14.14 -17.80 -2.27
CA THR A 49 15.50 -18.01 -1.77
C THR A 49 16.56 -17.45 -2.70
N GLY A 50 16.41 -17.68 -4.02
CA GLY A 50 17.37 -17.18 -5.02
C GLY A 50 17.46 -15.65 -5.03
N GLN A 51 16.31 -14.99 -5.01
CA GLN A 51 16.22 -13.52 -4.96
C GLN A 51 16.83 -12.96 -3.68
N VAL A 52 16.49 -13.57 -2.53
CA VAL A 52 17.02 -13.15 -1.23
C VAL A 52 18.54 -13.32 -1.13
N LEU A 53 19.11 -14.38 -1.69
CA LEU A 53 20.56 -14.58 -1.70
C LEU A 53 21.27 -13.49 -2.52
N LYS A 54 20.72 -13.06 -3.65
CA LYS A 54 21.26 -11.96 -4.45
C LYS A 54 21.22 -10.64 -3.67
N ILE A 55 20.09 -10.33 -3.02
CA ILE A 55 19.94 -9.16 -2.16
C ILE A 55 21.00 -9.15 -1.06
N LEU A 56 21.17 -10.26 -0.35
CA LEU A 56 22.15 -10.37 0.71
C LEU A 56 23.58 -10.20 0.21
N ALA A 57 23.90 -10.69 -1.00
CA ALA A 57 25.21 -10.49 -1.61
C ALA A 57 25.48 -9.02 -1.96
N ALA A 58 24.44 -8.27 -2.39
CA ALA A 58 24.54 -6.84 -2.69
C ALA A 58 24.66 -5.96 -1.43
N LYS A 59 24.30 -6.48 -0.24
CA LYS A 59 24.35 -5.79 1.05
C LYS A 59 23.72 -4.40 1.06
N PRO A 60 22.46 -4.24 0.63
CA PRO A 60 21.79 -2.95 0.64
C PRO A 60 21.51 -2.46 2.06
N ASP A 61 21.44 -1.13 2.25
CA ASP A 61 20.96 -0.55 3.51
C ASP A 61 19.48 -0.86 3.75
N ALA A 62 18.71 -0.98 2.66
CA ALA A 62 17.28 -1.29 2.73
C ALA A 62 16.80 -2.13 1.55
N VAL A 63 15.65 -2.77 1.75
CA VAL A 63 14.90 -3.47 0.70
C VAL A 63 13.49 -2.86 0.62
N LEU A 64 13.05 -2.51 -0.58
CA LEU A 64 11.65 -2.19 -0.87
C LEU A 64 10.96 -3.43 -1.46
N ILE A 65 9.95 -3.93 -0.76
CA ILE A 65 9.14 -5.06 -1.23
C ILE A 65 7.92 -4.51 -1.98
N GLY A 66 7.90 -4.67 -3.29
CA GLY A 66 6.82 -4.22 -4.20
C GLY A 66 5.70 -5.26 -4.33
N GLY A 67 5.10 -5.63 -3.20
CA GLY A 67 4.04 -6.64 -3.12
C GLY A 67 2.75 -6.13 -2.49
N ALA A 68 1.73 -6.97 -2.46
CA ALA A 68 0.43 -6.68 -1.87
C ALA A 68 -0.18 -7.93 -1.25
N GLY A 69 -1.00 -7.74 -0.19
CA GLY A 69 -1.65 -8.83 0.53
C GLY A 69 -0.68 -9.80 1.19
N THR A 70 -1.18 -10.96 1.56
CA THR A 70 -0.40 -11.98 2.28
C THR A 70 0.82 -12.52 1.52
N PRO A 71 0.83 -12.64 0.17
CA PRO A 71 2.02 -13.08 -0.56
C PRO A 71 3.26 -12.20 -0.33
N ALA A 72 3.08 -10.90 -0.03
CA ALA A 72 4.20 -10.01 0.26
C ALA A 72 4.91 -10.30 1.61
N ALA A 73 4.35 -11.16 2.45
CA ALA A 73 5.02 -11.62 3.66
C ALA A 73 6.14 -12.65 3.35
N LEU A 74 6.05 -13.39 2.23
CA LEU A 74 7.05 -14.40 1.87
C LEU A 74 8.46 -13.82 1.74
N PRO A 75 8.72 -12.77 0.93
CA PRO A 75 10.07 -12.20 0.83
C PRO A 75 10.53 -11.57 2.14
N GLN A 76 9.65 -10.96 2.91
CA GLN A 76 10.01 -10.38 4.20
C GLN A 76 10.50 -11.43 5.20
N LYS A 77 9.73 -12.52 5.35
CA LYS A 77 10.12 -13.63 6.22
C LYS A 77 11.45 -14.24 5.77
N ALA A 78 11.61 -14.50 4.48
CA ALA A 78 12.84 -15.05 3.92
C ALA A 78 14.07 -14.15 4.16
N LEU A 79 13.93 -12.83 4.03
CA LEU A 79 14.98 -11.87 4.37
C LEU A 79 15.37 -11.94 5.85
N LYS A 80 14.39 -11.97 6.76
CA LYS A 80 14.63 -12.06 8.21
C LYS A 80 15.27 -13.40 8.60
N GLU A 81 14.76 -14.52 8.08
CA GLU A 81 15.30 -15.86 8.30
C GLU A 81 16.75 -15.98 7.84
N LYS A 82 17.12 -15.36 6.72
CA LYS A 82 18.50 -15.32 6.21
C LYS A 82 19.37 -14.25 6.86
N GLY A 83 18.87 -13.55 7.86
CA GLY A 83 19.65 -12.64 8.69
C GLY A 83 19.84 -11.24 8.11
N PHE A 84 18.99 -10.79 7.18
CA PHE A 84 19.01 -9.41 6.71
C PHE A 84 18.79 -8.45 7.88
N LYS A 85 19.71 -7.48 8.05
CA LYS A 85 19.71 -6.50 9.15
C LYS A 85 19.32 -5.10 8.70
N GLY A 86 19.24 -4.86 7.38
CA GLY A 86 18.84 -3.57 6.84
C GLY A 86 17.36 -3.26 7.06
N GLN A 87 16.96 -2.07 6.68
CA GLN A 87 15.57 -1.62 6.79
C GLN A 87 14.70 -2.28 5.72
N ILE A 88 13.53 -2.78 6.10
CA ILE A 88 12.53 -3.26 5.14
C ILE A 88 11.41 -2.21 5.00
N TYR A 89 11.07 -1.91 3.75
CA TYR A 89 9.94 -1.11 3.35
C TYR A 89 8.96 -1.97 2.56
N GLN A 90 7.67 -1.77 2.82
CA GLN A 90 6.59 -2.40 2.07
C GLN A 90 5.74 -1.32 1.36
N THR A 91 4.93 -1.73 0.40
CA THR A 91 3.94 -0.85 -0.22
C THR A 91 2.67 -0.75 0.64
N HIS A 92 1.79 0.20 0.32
CA HIS A 92 0.46 0.29 0.95
C HIS A 92 -0.39 -0.98 0.74
N GLY A 93 -0.04 -1.81 -0.23
CA GLY A 93 -0.75 -3.07 -0.53
C GLY A 93 -0.77 -4.09 0.60
N VAL A 94 0.08 -3.93 1.62
CA VAL A 94 0.11 -4.79 2.81
C VAL A 94 -0.61 -4.19 4.02
N ALA A 95 -1.26 -3.05 3.86
CA ALA A 95 -1.96 -2.37 4.95
C ALA A 95 -3.30 -3.08 5.29
N ASN A 96 -3.20 -4.29 5.86
CA ASN A 96 -4.32 -5.12 6.31
C ASN A 96 -3.87 -6.10 7.39
N ASN A 97 -4.84 -6.56 8.21
CA ASN A 97 -4.57 -7.44 9.33
C ASN A 97 -4.12 -8.85 8.92
N ASP A 98 -4.55 -9.35 7.76
CA ASP A 98 -4.14 -10.67 7.28
C ASP A 98 -2.64 -10.71 6.97
N PHE A 99 -2.11 -9.65 6.36
CA PHE A 99 -0.66 -9.54 6.17
C PHE A 99 0.08 -9.57 7.50
N LEU A 100 -0.37 -8.78 8.50
CA LEU A 100 0.26 -8.76 9.82
C LEU A 100 0.21 -10.13 10.50
N ARG A 101 -0.92 -10.83 10.40
CA ARG A 101 -1.09 -12.18 10.94
C ARG A 101 -0.12 -13.19 10.32
N VAL A 102 0.05 -13.16 8.99
CA VAL A 102 0.94 -14.08 8.26
C VAL A 102 2.41 -13.73 8.49
N CYS A 103 2.74 -12.47 8.50
CA CYS A 103 4.10 -11.98 8.65
C CYS A 103 4.60 -12.11 10.11
N GLY A 104 3.71 -11.87 11.09
CA GLY A 104 4.03 -11.99 12.51
C GLY A 104 5.20 -11.11 12.94
N LYS A 105 6.10 -11.67 13.75
CA LYS A 105 7.29 -10.96 14.28
C LYS A 105 8.25 -10.48 13.20
N ASP A 106 8.25 -11.11 12.04
CA ASP A 106 9.14 -10.74 10.94
C ASP A 106 8.78 -9.38 10.33
N CYS A 107 7.59 -8.84 10.67
CA CYS A 107 7.17 -7.50 10.26
C CYS A 107 7.59 -6.37 11.21
N GLU A 108 8.12 -6.70 12.38
CA GLU A 108 8.53 -5.67 13.33
C GLU A 108 9.62 -4.76 12.74
N GLY A 109 9.44 -3.44 12.92
CA GLY A 109 10.33 -2.43 12.37
C GLY A 109 10.18 -2.16 10.87
N THR A 110 9.19 -2.74 10.21
CA THR A 110 8.89 -2.46 8.81
C THR A 110 8.10 -1.16 8.65
N PHE A 111 8.43 -0.38 7.62
CA PHE A 111 7.69 0.82 7.25
C PHE A 111 6.84 0.57 6.01
N LEU A 112 5.65 1.12 6.01
CA LEU A 112 4.75 1.14 4.86
C LEU A 112 3.94 2.45 4.84
N PRO A 113 3.61 3.00 3.67
CA PRO A 113 2.68 4.11 3.57
C PRO A 113 1.25 3.59 3.76
N SER A 114 0.42 4.32 4.51
CA SER A 114 -1.01 4.01 4.64
C SER A 114 -1.79 5.27 4.97
N GLY A 115 -3.06 5.30 4.57
CA GLY A 115 -4.00 6.28 5.06
C GLY A 115 -4.31 6.08 6.55
N PRO A 116 -4.81 7.09 7.25
CA PRO A 116 -5.01 7.05 8.70
C PRO A 116 -6.18 6.17 9.15
N MET A 117 -6.99 5.64 8.24
CA MET A 117 -8.20 4.89 8.57
C MET A 117 -7.96 3.63 9.40
N LEU A 118 -6.83 2.94 9.19
CA LEU A 118 -6.50 1.73 9.96
C LEU A 118 -6.19 2.03 11.43
N VAL A 119 -5.92 3.29 11.75
CA VAL A 119 -5.67 3.78 13.10
C VAL A 119 -6.69 4.86 13.51
N ALA A 120 -7.88 4.83 12.91
CA ALA A 120 -8.91 5.86 13.07
C ALA A 120 -9.24 6.16 14.54
N ALA A 121 -9.32 5.13 15.39
CA ALA A 121 -9.58 5.30 16.81
C ALA A 121 -8.47 6.07 17.56
N GLN A 122 -7.23 6.01 17.06
CA GLN A 122 -6.05 6.64 17.66
C GLN A 122 -5.84 8.09 17.18
N LEU A 123 -6.56 8.55 16.16
CA LEU A 123 -6.44 9.90 15.64
C LEU A 123 -6.90 10.93 16.69
N PRO A 124 -6.28 12.12 16.76
CA PRO A 124 -6.76 13.22 17.57
C PRO A 124 -8.23 13.57 17.28
N ASN A 125 -8.96 14.06 18.27
CA ASN A 125 -10.41 14.33 18.11
C ASN A 125 -10.71 15.44 17.10
N ASP A 126 -9.79 16.36 16.91
CA ASP A 126 -9.86 17.47 15.95
C ASP A 126 -9.39 17.08 14.53
N ASN A 127 -8.93 15.83 14.34
CA ASN A 127 -8.50 15.36 13.03
C ASN A 127 -9.71 15.29 12.08
N PRO A 128 -9.67 16.01 10.93
CA PRO A 128 -10.83 16.17 10.05
C PRO A 128 -11.32 14.85 9.43
N VAL A 129 -10.46 13.85 9.32
CA VAL A 129 -10.84 12.54 8.73
C VAL A 129 -11.25 11.51 9.78
N LYS A 130 -11.08 11.78 11.09
CA LYS A 130 -11.35 10.80 12.15
C LYS A 130 -12.78 10.26 12.10
N LYS A 131 -13.78 11.14 11.93
CA LYS A 131 -15.19 10.74 11.89
C LYS A 131 -15.45 9.81 10.71
N SER A 132 -15.07 10.20 9.49
CA SER A 132 -15.30 9.39 8.29
C SER A 132 -14.56 8.05 8.36
N ALA A 133 -13.32 8.04 8.87
CA ALA A 133 -12.56 6.83 9.05
C ALA A 133 -13.19 5.85 10.04
N ASN A 134 -13.70 6.36 11.19
CA ASN A 134 -14.44 5.53 12.15
C ASN A 134 -15.77 5.03 11.60
N ASP A 135 -16.49 5.86 10.84
CA ASP A 135 -17.75 5.46 10.20
C ASP A 135 -17.52 4.29 9.22
N TYR A 136 -16.44 4.35 8.44
CA TYR A 136 -16.02 3.25 7.58
C TYR A 136 -15.71 1.99 8.38
N VAL A 137 -14.80 2.08 9.36
CA VAL A 137 -14.37 0.93 10.16
C VAL A 137 -15.57 0.27 10.81
N ASN A 138 -16.42 1.04 11.50
CA ASN A 138 -17.57 0.50 12.21
C ASN A 138 -18.58 -0.20 11.29
N LYS A 139 -18.89 0.40 10.14
CA LYS A 139 -19.84 -0.19 9.18
C LYS A 139 -19.26 -1.42 8.49
N TYR A 140 -17.99 -1.37 8.12
CA TYR A 140 -17.34 -2.48 7.45
C TYR A 140 -17.20 -3.69 8.38
N GLU A 141 -16.75 -3.48 9.62
CA GLU A 141 -16.60 -4.55 10.60
C GLU A 141 -17.93 -5.12 11.07
N ALA A 142 -18.97 -4.30 11.16
CA ALA A 142 -20.32 -4.80 11.47
C ALA A 142 -20.83 -5.79 10.42
N ALA A 143 -20.47 -5.59 9.14
CA ALA A 143 -20.88 -6.46 8.05
C ALA A 143 -19.94 -7.66 7.83
N ASN A 144 -18.64 -7.53 8.10
CA ASN A 144 -17.61 -8.48 7.68
C ASN A 144 -16.79 -9.09 8.84
N GLY A 145 -17.08 -8.69 10.07
CA GLY A 145 -16.37 -9.13 11.27
C GLY A 145 -15.25 -8.19 11.71
N LYS A 146 -14.96 -8.22 13.00
CA LYS A 146 -13.93 -7.37 13.62
C LYS A 146 -12.55 -7.68 13.05
N GLY A 147 -11.79 -6.62 12.74
CA GLY A 147 -10.44 -6.73 12.19
C GLY A 147 -10.39 -7.01 10.68
N SER A 148 -11.54 -7.03 9.99
CA SER A 148 -11.63 -7.29 8.55
C SER A 148 -11.24 -6.09 7.67
N VAL A 149 -11.12 -4.91 8.23
CA VAL A 149 -10.80 -3.68 7.48
C VAL A 149 -9.45 -3.74 6.78
N SER A 150 -9.39 -3.09 5.61
CA SER A 150 -8.16 -2.88 4.85
C SER A 150 -8.12 -1.48 4.26
N ALA A 151 -6.93 -1.02 3.88
CA ALA A 151 -6.79 0.26 3.18
C ALA A 151 -7.58 0.30 1.87
N PHE A 152 -7.65 -0.84 1.15
CA PHE A 152 -8.39 -0.91 -0.12
C PHE A 152 -9.90 -0.70 0.05
N GLY A 153 -10.50 -1.26 1.10
CA GLY A 153 -11.90 -1.01 1.42
C GLY A 153 -12.16 0.47 1.70
N GLY A 154 -11.23 1.14 2.37
CA GLY A 154 -11.30 2.58 2.60
C GLY A 154 -11.24 3.41 1.33
N TYR A 155 -10.41 3.03 0.35
CA TYR A 155 -10.39 3.73 -0.94
C TYR A 155 -11.71 3.60 -1.70
N ALA A 156 -12.36 2.43 -1.62
CA ALA A 156 -13.71 2.24 -2.17
C ALA A 156 -14.76 3.07 -1.41
N TRP A 157 -14.63 3.18 -0.09
CA TRP A 157 -15.47 4.05 0.74
C TRP A 157 -15.34 5.52 0.33
N ASP A 158 -14.11 6.03 0.17
CA ASP A 158 -13.84 7.40 -0.25
C ASP A 158 -14.40 7.67 -1.65
N ALA A 159 -14.25 6.73 -2.58
CA ALA A 159 -14.86 6.84 -3.91
C ALA A 159 -16.40 6.94 -3.83
N GLY A 160 -17.02 6.16 -2.93
CA GLY A 160 -18.45 6.25 -2.64
C GLY A 160 -18.88 7.62 -2.11
N LEU A 161 -18.10 8.17 -1.16
CA LEU A 161 -18.36 9.51 -0.61
C LEU A 161 -18.22 10.61 -1.67
N LEU A 162 -17.19 10.53 -2.53
CA LEU A 162 -17.03 11.47 -3.65
C LEU A 162 -18.23 11.44 -4.57
N LEU A 163 -18.70 10.25 -4.95
CA LEU A 163 -19.89 10.10 -5.78
C LEU A 163 -21.16 10.61 -5.08
N ALA A 164 -21.35 10.30 -3.80
CA ALA A 164 -22.50 10.75 -3.03
C ALA A 164 -22.60 12.29 -2.96
N ASN A 165 -21.46 12.97 -2.97
CA ASN A 165 -21.42 14.43 -2.99
C ASN A 165 -21.55 15.01 -4.40
N ALA A 166 -20.87 14.42 -5.39
CA ALA A 166 -20.80 14.99 -6.74
C ALA A 166 -22.05 14.71 -7.59
N VAL A 167 -22.67 13.53 -7.44
CA VAL A 167 -23.84 13.13 -8.26
C VAL A 167 -25.03 14.06 -8.09
N PRO A 168 -25.50 14.43 -6.87
CA PRO A 168 -26.61 15.36 -6.72
C PRO A 168 -26.38 16.72 -7.37
N ALA A 169 -25.16 17.22 -7.34
CA ALA A 169 -24.78 18.47 -7.99
C ALA A 169 -24.77 18.35 -9.53
N ALA A 170 -24.29 17.22 -10.06
CA ALA A 170 -24.27 16.96 -11.49
C ALA A 170 -25.69 16.75 -12.07
N LEU A 171 -26.59 16.09 -11.33
CA LEU A 171 -27.99 15.87 -11.72
C LEU A 171 -28.78 17.18 -11.92
N LYS A 172 -28.36 18.25 -11.22
CA LYS A 172 -28.98 19.59 -11.43
C LYS A 172 -28.54 20.22 -12.74
N LYS A 173 -27.51 19.74 -13.41
CA LYS A 173 -26.92 20.34 -14.61
C LYS A 173 -27.14 19.52 -15.87
N ALA A 174 -27.23 18.19 -15.76
CA ALA A 174 -27.40 17.33 -16.95
C ALA A 174 -27.95 15.96 -16.57
N GLN A 175 -28.46 15.24 -17.56
CA GLN A 175 -29.02 13.90 -17.42
C GLN A 175 -27.90 12.83 -17.38
N PRO A 176 -28.02 11.78 -16.52
CA PRO A 176 -27.12 10.63 -16.50
C PRO A 176 -26.96 9.99 -17.89
N GLY A 177 -25.78 9.45 -18.16
CA GLY A 177 -25.46 8.82 -19.45
C GLY A 177 -24.97 9.78 -20.54
N THR A 178 -25.13 11.10 -20.38
CA THR A 178 -24.66 12.11 -21.33
C THR A 178 -23.20 12.53 -21.10
N LYS A 179 -22.57 13.13 -22.11
CA LYS A 179 -21.24 13.73 -22.01
C LYS A 179 -21.22 14.91 -21.04
N GLU A 180 -22.29 15.70 -21.06
CA GLU A 180 -22.50 16.86 -20.19
C GLU A 180 -22.58 16.45 -18.72
N PHE A 181 -23.25 15.32 -18.41
CA PHE A 181 -23.29 14.78 -17.06
C PHE A 181 -21.90 14.36 -16.56
N ARG A 182 -21.12 13.64 -17.39
CA ARG A 182 -19.74 13.27 -17.02
C ARG A 182 -18.86 14.49 -16.77
N LYS A 183 -19.01 15.55 -17.59
CA LYS A 183 -18.30 16.81 -17.39
C LYS A 183 -18.73 17.52 -16.09
N ALA A 184 -20.05 17.55 -15.83
CA ALA A 184 -20.60 18.14 -14.60
C ALA A 184 -20.13 17.37 -13.36
N LEU A 185 -20.10 16.03 -13.41
CA LEU A 185 -19.60 15.17 -12.33
C LEU A 185 -18.14 15.47 -11.99
N GLY A 186 -17.27 15.55 -12.99
CA GLY A 186 -15.84 15.84 -12.78
C GLY A 186 -15.57 17.27 -12.24
N SER A 187 -16.49 18.23 -12.48
CA SER A 187 -16.36 19.60 -11.96
C SER A 187 -16.97 19.79 -10.57
N SER A 188 -17.81 18.86 -10.11
CA SER A 188 -18.50 18.95 -8.82
C SER A 188 -17.71 18.33 -7.66
N GLY A 189 -16.57 17.72 -7.92
CA GLY A 189 -15.67 17.13 -6.93
C GLY A 189 -14.45 18.00 -6.62
N LYS A 190 -14.45 19.27 -7.03
CA LYS A 190 -13.38 20.24 -6.76
C LYS A 190 -13.76 21.17 -5.63
#